data_7b23fecf754d0779ead5580ef86ab11d
#
_entry.id   7b23fecf754d0779ead5580ef86ab11d
#
_cell.length_a   1.000
_cell.length_b   1.000
_cell.length_c   1.000
_cell.angle_alpha   90.00
_cell.angle_beta   90.00
_cell.angle_gamma   90.00
#
_symmetry.space_group_name_H-M   'P 1'
#
loop_
_entity.id
_entity.type
_entity.pdbx_description
1 polymer ?
#
loop_
_entity_poly.entity_id
_entity_poly.type
_entity_poly.pdbx_seq_one_letter_code
_entity_poly.pdbx_strand_id
1 'polypeptide(L)'
;MTQATIALFTGDPAGIGAELVQKLLDQPALRPKASILLIGQQGAIRTTADVRWHPWSGIDAPAFEPGIATARNGRYMLDALAEGVKLVADGSADAFCFAPLNKSALRLGGMHQEDELRWFAEFLNYHGVCGELNVLQNLWTARVTSHVPLKEVSQNLSSSKVCDAIKMISNALKAPQVLGRTVCP
;
A
#
# COMPACT_ATOMS: atom_id res chain seq x y z
N MET A 1 7.84 -23.18 9.12
CA MET A 1 7.39 -21.77 9.04
C MET A 1 6.59 -21.65 7.76
N THR A 2 5.34 -21.22 7.81
CA THR A 2 4.55 -20.93 6.61
C THR A 2 5.17 -19.73 5.89
N GLN A 3 5.29 -19.80 4.58
CA GLN A 3 5.78 -18.71 3.75
C GLN A 3 4.78 -17.56 3.83
N ALA A 4 5.27 -16.32 4.08
CA ALA A 4 4.42 -15.14 4.12
C ALA A 4 3.73 -14.91 2.76
N THR A 5 2.51 -14.38 2.80
CA THR A 5 1.73 -14.02 1.62
C THR A 5 1.62 -12.50 1.52
N ILE A 6 1.99 -11.94 0.37
CA ILE A 6 1.87 -10.51 0.08
C ILE A 6 0.77 -10.31 -0.96
N ALA A 7 -0.28 -9.58 -0.63
CA ALA A 7 -1.21 -9.04 -1.61
C ALA A 7 -0.52 -7.88 -2.35
N LEU A 8 -0.42 -7.96 -3.67
CA LEU A 8 0.27 -6.97 -4.49
C LEU A 8 -0.66 -6.44 -5.58
N PHE A 9 -1.08 -5.20 -5.44
CA PHE A 9 -1.87 -4.52 -6.46
C PHE A 9 -0.98 -3.88 -7.52
N THR A 10 -1.35 -4.06 -8.79
CA THR A 10 -0.58 -3.58 -9.94
C THR A 10 -0.65 -2.06 -10.17
N GLY A 11 -1.41 -1.33 -9.35
CA GLY A 11 -1.49 0.14 -9.39
C GLY A 11 -2.44 0.69 -10.44
N ASP A 12 -2.16 1.92 -10.89
CA ASP A 12 -2.95 2.58 -11.94
C ASP A 12 -2.94 1.75 -13.24
N PRO A 13 -4.12 1.32 -13.74
CA PRO A 13 -4.20 0.52 -14.96
C PRO A 13 -3.79 1.28 -16.23
N ALA A 14 -3.80 2.63 -16.20
CA ALA A 14 -3.31 3.48 -17.27
C ALA A 14 -1.83 3.90 -17.09
N GLY A 15 -1.18 3.43 -16.00
CA GLY A 15 0.19 3.77 -15.61
C GLY A 15 1.20 2.67 -15.93
N ILE A 16 2.34 2.76 -15.23
CA ILE A 16 3.49 1.86 -15.41
C ILE A 16 3.54 0.71 -14.38
N GLY A 17 2.50 0.58 -13.53
CA GLY A 17 2.51 -0.33 -12.39
C GLY A 17 2.69 -1.79 -12.78
N ALA A 18 1.95 -2.27 -13.78
CA ALA A 18 2.06 -3.65 -14.26
C ALA A 18 3.47 -3.97 -14.79
N GLU A 19 4.09 -3.02 -15.53
CA GLU A 19 5.47 -3.17 -16.01
C GLU A 19 6.48 -3.27 -14.86
N LEU A 20 6.34 -2.43 -13.83
CA LEU A 20 7.19 -2.46 -12.65
C LEU A 20 7.07 -3.78 -11.89
N VAL A 21 5.85 -4.27 -11.70
CA VAL A 21 5.60 -5.56 -11.04
C VAL A 21 6.18 -6.70 -11.88
N GLN A 22 6.03 -6.69 -13.22
CA GLN A 22 6.65 -7.70 -14.06
C GLN A 22 8.17 -7.69 -13.94
N LYS A 23 8.80 -6.51 -13.98
CA LYS A 23 10.26 -6.38 -13.80
C LYS A 23 10.73 -6.89 -12.44
N LEU A 24 9.98 -6.64 -11.36
CA LEU A 24 10.25 -7.18 -10.04
C LEU A 24 10.23 -8.71 -10.06
N LEU A 25 9.22 -9.29 -10.66
CA LEU A 25 9.05 -10.75 -10.72
C LEU A 25 10.07 -11.45 -11.62
N ASP A 26 10.54 -10.77 -12.67
CA ASP A 26 11.55 -11.29 -13.59
C ASP A 26 12.98 -11.24 -13.02
N GLN A 27 13.21 -10.55 -11.89
CA GLN A 27 14.52 -10.41 -11.24
C GLN A 27 14.61 -11.24 -9.96
N PRO A 28 15.23 -12.44 -9.98
CA PRO A 28 15.30 -13.31 -8.81
C PRO A 28 15.92 -12.66 -7.56
N ALA A 29 16.87 -11.75 -7.75
CA ALA A 29 17.53 -11.03 -6.65
C ALA A 29 16.62 -10.04 -5.91
N LEU A 30 15.59 -9.51 -6.58
CA LEU A 30 14.62 -8.57 -6.03
C LEU A 30 13.33 -9.27 -5.59
N ARG A 31 13.11 -10.49 -6.06
CA ARG A 31 11.90 -11.24 -5.78
C ARG A 31 11.77 -11.52 -4.28
N PRO A 32 10.64 -11.15 -3.65
CA PRO A 32 10.45 -11.42 -2.23
C PRO A 32 10.41 -12.93 -1.96
N LYS A 33 10.92 -13.35 -0.81
CA LYS A 33 10.79 -14.73 -0.31
C LYS A 33 9.40 -14.95 0.30
N ALA A 34 8.36 -14.66 -0.48
CA ALA A 34 6.97 -14.70 -0.08
C ALA A 34 6.12 -15.20 -1.25
N SER A 35 4.96 -15.76 -0.96
CA SER A 35 3.92 -15.99 -1.95
C SER A 35 3.30 -14.64 -2.34
N ILE A 36 3.03 -14.43 -3.62
CA ILE A 36 2.44 -13.18 -4.10
C ILE A 36 1.03 -13.46 -4.62
N LEU A 37 0.08 -12.70 -4.09
CA LEU A 37 -1.30 -12.70 -4.53
C LEU A 37 -1.55 -11.39 -5.30
N LEU A 38 -1.59 -11.48 -6.63
CA LEU A 38 -1.76 -10.31 -7.49
C LEU A 38 -3.21 -9.84 -7.51
N ILE A 39 -3.40 -8.55 -7.32
CA ILE A 39 -4.68 -7.85 -7.54
C ILE A 39 -4.51 -6.96 -8.78
N GLY A 40 -5.39 -7.09 -9.74
CA GLY A 40 -5.30 -6.29 -10.96
C GLY A 40 -5.89 -7.01 -12.17
N GLN A 41 -5.59 -6.49 -13.35
CA GLN A 41 -6.07 -7.06 -14.61
C GLN A 41 -5.34 -8.36 -14.95
N GLN A 42 -6.08 -9.47 -15.01
CA GLN A 42 -5.50 -10.76 -15.38
C GLN A 42 -4.88 -10.72 -16.77
N GLY A 43 -3.73 -11.39 -16.92
CA GLY A 43 -3.00 -11.43 -18.18
C GLY A 43 -2.02 -10.26 -18.40
N ALA A 44 -2.09 -9.21 -17.59
CA ALA A 44 -1.13 -8.10 -17.67
C ALA A 44 0.29 -8.50 -17.20
N ILE A 45 0.40 -9.57 -16.40
CA ILE A 45 1.65 -10.04 -15.78
C ILE A 45 1.75 -11.55 -15.96
N ARG A 46 2.95 -12.02 -16.34
CA ARG A 46 3.27 -13.45 -16.35
C ARG A 46 3.47 -13.94 -14.92
N THR A 47 2.79 -15.02 -14.57
CA THR A 47 2.85 -15.61 -13.23
C THR A 47 3.78 -16.83 -13.20
N THR A 48 4.25 -17.18 -12.00
CA THR A 48 5.04 -18.38 -11.68
C THR A 48 4.35 -19.13 -10.54
N ALA A 49 4.89 -20.26 -10.11
CA ALA A 49 4.27 -21.11 -9.08
C ALA A 49 3.97 -20.36 -7.76
N ASP A 50 4.83 -19.39 -7.38
CA ASP A 50 4.68 -18.61 -6.15
C ASP A 50 3.88 -17.31 -6.35
N VAL A 51 3.39 -17.07 -7.58
CA VAL A 51 2.68 -15.85 -7.96
C VAL A 51 1.36 -16.25 -8.60
N ARG A 52 0.26 -15.87 -8.00
CA ARG A 52 -1.08 -16.19 -8.51
C ARG A 52 -1.97 -14.95 -8.51
N TRP A 53 -2.92 -14.92 -9.42
CA TRP A 53 -3.94 -13.91 -9.43
C TRP A 53 -4.97 -14.17 -8.32
N HIS A 54 -5.30 -13.11 -7.59
CA HIS A 54 -6.46 -13.13 -6.72
C HIS A 54 -7.73 -13.15 -7.58
N PRO A 55 -8.69 -14.06 -7.31
CA PRO A 55 -9.97 -14.09 -8.00
C PRO A 55 -10.81 -12.88 -7.56
N TRP A 56 -10.58 -11.75 -8.17
CA TRP A 56 -11.25 -10.50 -7.87
C TRP A 56 -12.17 -10.11 -9.02
N SER A 57 -13.46 -9.94 -8.70
CA SER A 57 -14.51 -9.50 -9.63
C SER A 57 -14.60 -7.96 -9.69
N GLY A 58 -13.48 -7.26 -9.58
CA GLY A 58 -13.45 -5.81 -9.77
C GLY A 58 -13.97 -5.42 -11.15
N ILE A 59 -14.14 -4.12 -11.34
CA ILE A 59 -14.69 -3.56 -12.58
C ILE A 59 -14.02 -4.22 -13.79
N ASP A 60 -14.81 -4.86 -14.64
CA ASP A 60 -14.34 -5.36 -15.94
C ASP A 60 -13.54 -4.26 -16.62
N ALA A 61 -12.25 -4.52 -16.74
CA ALA A 61 -11.31 -3.56 -17.28
C ALA A 61 -11.38 -3.59 -18.80
N PRO A 62 -12.17 -2.75 -19.47
CA PRO A 62 -11.92 -2.49 -20.87
C PRO A 62 -10.56 -1.81 -20.98
N ALA A 63 -10.01 -1.79 -22.18
CA ALA A 63 -8.74 -1.14 -22.44
C ALA A 63 -8.68 0.25 -21.78
N PHE A 64 -7.73 0.42 -20.86
CA PHE A 64 -7.42 1.71 -20.28
C PHE A 64 -6.54 2.48 -21.26
N GLU A 65 -6.81 3.75 -21.43
CA GLU A 65 -5.99 4.60 -22.27
C GLU A 65 -4.74 5.02 -21.50
N PRO A 66 -3.52 4.66 -21.97
CA PRO A 66 -2.29 4.93 -21.24
C PRO A 66 -2.11 6.42 -20.92
N GLY A 67 -1.76 6.72 -19.68
CA GLY A 67 -1.49 8.08 -19.23
C GLY A 67 -2.72 8.95 -18.99
N ILE A 68 -3.93 8.47 -19.24
CA ILE A 68 -5.15 9.25 -19.07
C ILE A 68 -5.81 8.96 -17.74
N ALA A 69 -5.94 10.01 -16.90
CA ALA A 69 -6.66 9.92 -15.64
C ALA A 69 -8.16 10.03 -15.86
N THR A 70 -8.92 9.00 -15.45
CA THR A 70 -10.38 8.96 -15.55
C THR A 70 -11.02 8.56 -14.23
N ALA A 71 -12.29 8.90 -14.03
CA ALA A 71 -13.08 8.45 -12.89
C ALA A 71 -13.14 6.91 -12.80
N ARG A 72 -13.11 6.24 -13.95
CA ARG A 72 -13.13 4.80 -14.04
C ARG A 72 -11.85 4.18 -13.53
N ASN A 73 -10.67 4.71 -13.93
CA ASN A 73 -9.37 4.27 -13.41
C ASN A 73 -9.32 4.47 -11.89
N GLY A 74 -9.84 5.61 -11.43
CA GLY A 74 -9.91 5.91 -10.00
C GLY A 74 -10.78 4.91 -9.23
N ARG A 75 -11.96 4.60 -9.73
CA ARG A 75 -12.84 3.60 -9.11
C ARG A 75 -12.21 2.23 -9.07
N TYR A 76 -11.62 1.80 -10.19
CA TYR A 76 -10.88 0.55 -10.27
C TYR A 76 -9.77 0.48 -9.19
N MET A 77 -8.99 1.56 -9.04
CA MET A 77 -7.94 1.60 -8.01
C MET A 77 -8.52 1.55 -6.60
N LEU A 78 -9.60 2.29 -6.32
CA LEU A 78 -10.24 2.26 -4.99
C LEU A 78 -10.79 0.88 -4.64
N ASP A 79 -11.43 0.22 -5.58
CA ASP A 79 -11.97 -1.14 -5.39
C ASP A 79 -10.82 -2.14 -5.14
N ALA A 80 -9.70 -2.02 -5.88
CA ALA A 80 -8.53 -2.86 -5.69
C ALA A 80 -7.81 -2.60 -4.34
N LEU A 81 -7.73 -1.34 -3.92
CA LEU A 81 -7.20 -0.98 -2.59
C LEU A 81 -8.08 -1.55 -1.48
N ALA A 82 -9.40 -1.44 -1.61
CA ALA A 82 -10.35 -2.02 -0.66
C ALA A 82 -10.17 -3.54 -0.55
N GLU A 83 -10.00 -4.22 -1.67
CA GLU A 83 -9.77 -5.67 -1.69
C GLU A 83 -8.46 -6.05 -1.02
N GLY A 84 -7.36 -5.35 -1.34
CA GLY A 84 -6.06 -5.60 -0.72
C GLY A 84 -6.08 -5.44 0.81
N VAL A 85 -6.77 -4.40 1.29
CA VAL A 85 -6.93 -4.17 2.74
C VAL A 85 -7.78 -5.26 3.40
N LYS A 86 -8.86 -5.72 2.75
CA LYS A 86 -9.68 -6.84 3.27
C LYS A 86 -8.86 -8.11 3.41
N LEU A 87 -8.04 -8.45 2.43
CA LEU A 87 -7.18 -9.65 2.46
C LEU A 87 -6.21 -9.64 3.65
N VAL A 88 -5.73 -8.47 4.05
CA VAL A 88 -4.91 -8.35 5.26
C VAL A 88 -5.76 -8.39 6.52
N ALA A 89 -6.90 -7.73 6.52
CA ALA A 89 -7.78 -7.68 7.69
C ALA A 89 -8.37 -9.05 8.05
N ASP A 90 -8.63 -9.92 7.07
CA ASP A 90 -9.14 -11.29 7.28
C ASP A 90 -8.05 -12.35 7.43
N GLY A 91 -6.77 -11.96 7.32
CA GLY A 91 -5.62 -12.85 7.47
C GLY A 91 -5.31 -13.70 6.24
N SER A 92 -5.92 -13.43 5.09
CA SER A 92 -5.61 -14.10 3.81
C SER A 92 -4.27 -13.66 3.23
N ALA A 93 -3.78 -12.49 3.63
CA ALA A 93 -2.45 -11.98 3.34
C ALA A 93 -1.82 -11.38 4.60
N ASP A 94 -0.48 -11.47 4.70
CA ASP A 94 0.29 -10.90 5.81
C ASP A 94 0.62 -9.42 5.59
N ALA A 95 0.63 -8.97 4.33
CA ALA A 95 0.89 -7.60 3.97
C ALA A 95 0.19 -7.23 2.65
N PHE A 96 -0.08 -5.92 2.49
CA PHE A 96 -0.58 -5.34 1.26
C PHE A 96 0.43 -4.34 0.71
N CYS A 97 0.80 -4.51 -0.55
CA CYS A 97 1.65 -3.61 -1.32
C CYS A 97 0.93 -3.18 -2.61
N PHE A 98 1.27 -2.01 -3.11
CA PHE A 98 0.72 -1.55 -4.38
C PHE A 98 1.74 -0.77 -5.20
N ALA A 99 1.68 -0.92 -6.51
CA ALA A 99 2.44 -0.14 -7.47
C ALA A 99 1.88 1.29 -7.58
N PRO A 100 2.56 2.21 -8.26
CA PRO A 100 2.17 3.62 -8.31
C PRO A 100 0.71 3.85 -8.68
N LEU A 101 0.09 4.77 -7.95
CA LEU A 101 -1.31 5.20 -8.12
C LEU A 101 -1.37 6.60 -8.75
N ASN A 102 -2.47 6.91 -9.43
CA ASN A 102 -2.73 8.23 -9.97
C ASN A 102 -3.71 8.99 -9.07
N LYS A 103 -3.21 9.97 -8.31
CA LYS A 103 -4.02 10.75 -7.36
C LYS A 103 -5.16 11.52 -8.03
N SER A 104 -4.95 12.03 -9.24
CA SER A 104 -6.01 12.71 -9.98
C SER A 104 -7.14 11.75 -10.35
N ALA A 105 -6.80 10.55 -10.82
CA ALA A 105 -7.78 9.53 -11.11
C ALA A 105 -8.51 9.04 -9.84
N LEU A 106 -7.78 8.83 -8.72
CA LEU A 106 -8.40 8.45 -7.44
C LEU A 106 -9.45 9.47 -6.99
N ARG A 107 -9.14 10.77 -7.09
CA ARG A 107 -10.10 11.86 -6.78
C ARG A 107 -11.31 11.83 -7.71
N LEU A 108 -11.09 11.68 -9.01
CA LEU A 108 -12.18 11.52 -9.98
C LEU A 108 -13.04 10.27 -9.70
N GLY A 109 -12.42 9.20 -9.18
CA GLY A 109 -13.08 7.96 -8.79
C GLY A 109 -13.88 8.03 -7.50
N GLY A 110 -13.76 9.11 -6.74
CA GLY A 110 -14.52 9.34 -5.50
C GLY A 110 -13.70 9.34 -4.22
N MET A 111 -12.37 9.35 -4.29
CA MET A 111 -11.52 9.54 -3.11
C MET A 111 -11.57 11.00 -2.65
N HIS A 112 -12.04 11.21 -1.42
CA HIS A 112 -12.16 12.54 -0.81
C HIS A 112 -11.05 12.83 0.20
N GLN A 113 -10.35 11.81 0.65
CA GLN A 113 -9.26 11.90 1.62
C GLN A 113 -8.01 12.53 0.99
N GLU A 114 -7.16 13.09 1.83
CA GLU A 114 -5.93 13.76 1.42
C GLU A 114 -4.90 12.78 0.81
N ASP A 115 -4.85 11.57 1.38
CA ASP A 115 -3.94 10.50 1.00
C ASP A 115 -4.54 9.11 1.20
N GLU A 116 -3.83 8.09 0.71
CA GLU A 116 -4.22 6.69 0.80
C GLU A 116 -4.28 6.20 2.26
N LEU A 117 -3.41 6.71 3.15
CA LEU A 117 -3.39 6.33 4.55
C LEU A 117 -4.69 6.72 5.26
N ARG A 118 -5.17 7.94 5.03
CA ARG A 118 -6.44 8.42 5.59
C ARG A 118 -7.63 7.67 5.00
N TRP A 119 -7.55 7.35 3.71
CA TRP A 119 -8.55 6.53 3.08
C TRP A 119 -8.60 5.11 3.69
N PHE A 120 -7.44 4.48 3.95
CA PHE A 120 -7.39 3.18 4.63
C PHE A 120 -7.95 3.26 6.05
N ALA A 121 -7.61 4.29 6.82
CA ALA A 121 -8.11 4.46 8.17
C ALA A 121 -9.65 4.56 8.19
N GLU A 122 -10.22 5.36 7.30
CA GLU A 122 -11.67 5.51 7.16
C GLU A 122 -12.33 4.20 6.70
N PHE A 123 -11.77 3.55 5.67
CA PHE A 123 -12.27 2.28 5.17
C PHE A 123 -12.32 1.19 6.24
N LEU A 124 -11.31 1.14 7.12
CA LEU A 124 -11.23 0.22 8.24
C LEU A 124 -12.00 0.69 9.50
N ASN A 125 -12.65 1.84 9.44
CA ASN A 125 -13.26 2.50 10.61
C ASN A 125 -12.26 2.62 11.79
N TYR A 126 -11.00 2.95 11.47
CA TYR A 126 -9.93 3.06 12.45
C TYR A 126 -9.79 4.51 12.93
N HIS A 127 -9.97 4.71 14.25
CA HIS A 127 -9.92 6.04 14.89
C HIS A 127 -8.65 6.25 15.74
N GLY A 128 -7.70 5.33 15.67
CA GLY A 128 -6.43 5.43 16.39
C GLY A 128 -5.40 6.30 15.66
N VAL A 129 -4.22 6.39 16.27
CA VAL A 129 -3.07 7.05 15.65
C VAL A 129 -2.54 6.21 14.50
N CYS A 130 -2.51 6.77 13.31
CA CYS A 130 -1.89 6.18 12.14
C CYS A 130 -0.87 7.13 11.52
N GLY A 131 0.11 6.59 10.84
CA GLY A 131 1.17 7.37 10.22
C GLY A 131 2.06 6.50 9.34
N GLU A 132 2.92 7.16 8.59
CA GLU A 132 3.90 6.51 7.72
C GLU A 132 5.24 6.36 8.44
N LEU A 133 5.86 5.22 8.27
CA LEU A 133 7.21 4.94 8.72
C LEU A 133 8.12 4.79 7.51
N ASN A 134 9.24 5.51 7.48
CA ASN A 134 10.30 5.22 6.54
C ASN A 134 11.25 4.23 7.19
N VAL A 135 11.41 3.07 6.56
CA VAL A 135 12.18 1.95 7.10
C VAL A 135 13.43 1.75 6.27
N LEU A 136 14.57 2.00 6.86
CA LEU A 136 15.88 1.65 6.34
C LEU A 136 16.45 0.50 7.17
N GLN A 137 17.52 -0.13 6.69
CA GLN A 137 18.09 -1.30 7.35
C GLN A 137 18.40 -1.07 8.84
N ASN A 138 18.95 0.10 9.20
CA ASN A 138 19.38 0.45 10.55
C ASN A 138 18.74 1.74 11.09
N LEU A 139 17.73 2.28 10.37
CA LEU A 139 17.10 3.54 10.76
C LEU A 139 15.62 3.52 10.39
N TRP A 140 14.79 3.70 11.39
CA TRP A 140 13.36 3.93 11.20
C TRP A 140 13.02 5.36 11.56
N THR A 141 12.25 6.03 10.74
CA THR A 141 11.79 7.39 11.01
C THR A 141 10.27 7.49 10.93
N ALA A 142 9.70 8.27 11.84
CA ALA A 142 8.30 8.68 11.83
C ALA A 142 8.20 10.19 11.63
N ARG A 143 7.13 10.66 11.06
CA ARG A 143 6.83 12.09 10.93
C ARG A 143 5.77 12.50 11.96
N VAL A 144 5.97 13.65 12.60
CA VAL A 144 4.98 14.26 13.51
C VAL A 144 3.97 15.10 12.72
N THR A 145 4.44 15.75 11.65
CA THR A 145 3.60 16.51 10.72
C THR A 145 3.80 16.02 9.29
N SER A 146 2.75 16.05 8.49
CA SER A 146 2.77 15.64 7.07
C SER A 146 1.91 16.60 6.27
N HIS A 147 2.33 16.90 5.04
CA HIS A 147 1.58 17.73 4.07
C HIS A 147 1.24 19.16 4.57
N VAL A 148 2.07 19.71 5.47
CA VAL A 148 1.92 21.11 5.91
C VAL A 148 3.06 21.96 5.35
N PRO A 149 2.80 23.24 4.97
CA PRO A 149 3.85 24.18 4.58
C PRO A 149 4.89 24.33 5.69
N LEU A 150 6.18 24.47 5.34
CA LEU A 150 7.28 24.57 6.32
C LEU A 150 7.02 25.69 7.35
N LYS A 151 6.49 26.83 6.95
CA LYS A 151 6.14 27.95 7.83
C LYS A 151 5.07 27.61 8.88
N GLU A 152 4.30 26.57 8.68
CA GLU A 152 3.18 26.17 9.55
C GLU A 152 3.55 24.98 10.44
N VAL A 153 4.74 24.38 10.27
CA VAL A 153 5.17 23.20 11.04
C VAL A 153 5.13 23.46 12.53
N SER A 154 5.67 24.61 12.99
CA SER A 154 5.71 24.95 14.42
C SER A 154 4.32 25.05 15.06
N GLN A 155 3.34 25.54 14.32
CA GLN A 155 1.95 25.68 14.78
C GLN A 155 1.22 24.33 14.82
N ASN A 156 1.71 23.35 14.04
CA ASN A 156 1.16 22.01 13.95
C ASN A 156 1.84 21.01 14.88
N LEU A 157 2.90 21.41 15.61
CA LEU A 157 3.56 20.61 16.61
C LEU A 157 2.86 20.74 17.98
N SER A 158 2.68 19.60 18.65
CA SER A 158 2.26 19.55 20.06
C SER A 158 2.93 18.36 20.75
N SER A 159 3.06 18.44 22.08
CA SER A 159 3.62 17.34 22.87
C SER A 159 2.85 16.03 22.67
N SER A 160 1.52 16.10 22.53
CA SER A 160 0.70 14.92 22.27
C SER A 160 1.05 14.26 20.92
N LYS A 161 1.14 15.05 19.83
CA LYS A 161 1.51 14.50 18.51
C LYS A 161 2.91 13.89 18.50
N VAL A 162 3.87 14.49 19.22
CA VAL A 162 5.20 13.91 19.37
C VAL A 162 5.14 12.57 20.13
N CYS A 163 4.41 12.52 21.25
CA CYS A 163 4.21 11.29 22.01
C CYS A 163 3.53 10.20 21.15
N ASP A 164 2.54 10.56 20.34
CA ASP A 164 1.83 9.62 19.48
C ASP A 164 2.77 9.05 18.40
N ALA A 165 3.61 9.87 17.78
CA ALA A 165 4.63 9.41 16.83
C ALA A 165 5.64 8.47 17.49
N ILE A 166 6.10 8.78 18.71
CA ILE A 166 7.01 7.92 19.48
C ILE A 166 6.34 6.57 19.80
N LYS A 167 5.09 6.59 20.27
CA LYS A 167 4.36 5.36 20.56
C LYS A 167 4.16 4.51 19.30
N MET A 168 3.80 5.15 18.19
CA MET A 168 3.59 4.46 16.91
C MET A 168 4.86 3.73 16.45
N ILE A 169 6.00 4.40 16.40
CA ILE A 169 7.26 3.79 15.99
C ILE A 169 7.73 2.72 16.99
N SER A 170 7.58 2.98 18.30
CA SER A 170 7.90 2.01 19.34
C SER A 170 7.06 0.73 19.24
N ASN A 171 5.78 0.85 18.95
CA ASN A 171 4.90 -0.29 18.77
C ASN A 171 5.24 -1.07 17.50
N ALA A 172 5.55 -0.38 16.40
CA ALA A 172 5.97 -1.01 15.16
C ALA A 172 7.28 -1.81 15.34
N LEU A 173 8.24 -1.26 16.07
CA LEU A 173 9.50 -1.95 16.39
C LEU A 173 9.33 -3.18 17.29
N LYS A 174 8.29 -3.19 18.14
CA LYS A 174 7.98 -4.32 19.05
C LYS A 174 7.14 -5.41 18.41
N ALA A 175 6.53 -5.15 17.25
CA ALA A 175 5.68 -6.10 16.56
C ALA A 175 6.54 -7.13 15.80
N PRO A 176 6.75 -8.35 16.33
CA PRO A 176 7.69 -9.33 15.75
C PRO A 176 7.24 -9.87 14.39
N GLN A 177 5.99 -9.62 14.02
CA GLN A 177 5.36 -10.19 12.82
C GLN A 177 5.52 -9.33 11.56
N VAL A 178 5.82 -8.03 11.71
CA VAL A 178 5.84 -7.10 10.56
C VAL A 178 7.07 -7.25 9.68
N LEU A 179 8.17 -7.84 10.16
CA LEU A 179 9.42 -7.84 9.39
C LEU A 179 10.16 -9.18 9.30
N GLY A 180 9.73 -10.22 9.97
CA GLY A 180 10.52 -11.47 10.01
C GLY A 180 11.99 -11.24 10.40
N ARG A 181 12.29 -10.13 11.07
CA ARG A 181 13.62 -9.73 11.53
C ARG A 181 13.56 -9.39 13.00
N THR A 182 14.41 -10.06 13.75
CA THR A 182 14.84 -9.58 15.06
C THR A 182 15.43 -8.18 14.86
N VAL A 183 14.70 -7.15 15.26
CA VAL A 183 15.30 -5.84 15.38
C VAL A 183 16.27 -5.96 16.54
N CYS A 184 17.56 -5.96 16.27
CA CYS A 184 18.57 -5.88 17.31
C CYS A 184 18.34 -4.64 18.18
N PRO A 185 18.50 -4.77 19.50
CA PRO A 185 18.34 -3.67 20.44
C PRO A 185 19.29 -2.53 20.17
#